data_fe31367d058585e6bbd16ac8700b1c36
#
_entry.id   fe31367d058585e6bbd16ac8700b1c36
#
_cell.length_a   1.000
_cell.length_b   1.000
_cell.length_c   1.000
_cell.angle_alpha   90.00
_cell.angle_beta   90.00
_cell.angle_gamma   90.00
#
_symmetry.space_group_name_H-M   'P 1'
#
loop_
_entity.id
_entity.type
_entity.pdbx_description
1 polymer ?
#
loop_
_entity_poly.entity_id
_entity_poly.type
_entity_poly.pdbx_seq_one_letter_code
_entity_poly.pdbx_strand_id
1 'polypeptide(L)'
;TQGSGAMVISRDKAASFIQKSDIMNDYSQLRKELKELRQKRAEIDNRISEVLDELMDLSERFRNTNPMFTVEYELKENSHIVGKSIYETKFYQNTGATIVAIKREGKIILSPGPDAKFCAGDTIVIACSTEILKRVEEFIGQS
;
A
#
# COMPACT_ATOMS: atom_id res chain seq x y z
N THR A 1 2.08 43.75 -46.48
CA THR A 1 1.51 43.26 -45.80
C THR A 1 1.51 43.14 -44.31
N GLN A 2 0.82 44.00 -43.77
CA GLN A 2 0.75 44.13 -42.35
C GLN A 2 0.11 42.93 -41.68
N GLY A 3 -0.74 42.25 -42.33
CA GLY A 3 -1.41 41.10 -41.77
C GLY A 3 -0.47 39.98 -41.43
N SER A 4 0.58 39.82 -42.23
CA SER A 4 1.54 38.75 -41.96
C SER A 4 2.48 39.11 -40.81
N GLY A 5 2.73 40.39 -40.58
CA GLY A 5 3.58 40.84 -39.51
C GLY A 5 3.08 40.48 -38.13
N ALA A 6 1.77 40.44 -37.97
CA ALA A 6 1.18 40.08 -36.69
C ALA A 6 1.47 38.64 -36.25
N MET A 7 1.82 37.77 -37.19
CA MET A 7 2.05 36.36 -36.92
C MET A 7 3.53 36.00 -36.81
N VAL A 8 4.42 36.98 -36.91
CA VAL A 8 5.86 36.69 -36.82
C VAL A 8 6.27 36.48 -35.39
N ILE A 9 6.75 35.28 -35.07
CA ILE A 9 7.27 34.89 -33.77
C ILE A 9 8.73 34.48 -33.99
N SER A 10 9.62 34.91 -33.11
CA SER A 10 11.01 34.47 -33.17
C SER A 10 11.11 32.96 -32.97
N ARG A 11 12.17 32.34 -33.49
CA ARG A 11 12.39 30.91 -33.35
C ARG A 11 12.45 30.53 -31.88
N ASP A 12 13.08 31.34 -31.04
CA ASP A 12 13.20 31.05 -29.60
C ASP A 12 11.85 31.07 -28.89
N LYS A 13 11.00 32.05 -29.25
CA LYS A 13 9.65 32.13 -28.71
C LYS A 13 8.77 30.97 -29.17
N ALA A 14 8.88 30.61 -30.47
CA ALA A 14 8.13 29.49 -31.01
C ALA A 14 8.54 28.15 -30.34
N ALA A 15 9.84 27.92 -30.18
CA ALA A 15 10.35 26.75 -29.52
C ALA A 15 9.91 26.68 -28.03
N SER A 16 9.99 27.83 -27.34
CA SER A 16 9.54 27.90 -25.95
C SER A 16 8.04 27.65 -25.81
N PHE A 17 7.24 28.18 -26.76
CA PHE A 17 5.80 27.95 -26.76
C PHE A 17 5.46 26.47 -26.98
N ILE A 18 6.10 25.83 -27.94
CA ILE A 18 5.91 24.40 -28.23
C ILE A 18 6.30 23.58 -27.01
N GLN A 19 7.42 23.90 -26.37
CA GLN A 19 7.89 23.18 -25.16
C GLN A 19 6.89 23.32 -24.02
N LYS A 20 6.35 24.50 -23.78
CA LYS A 20 5.31 24.71 -22.77
C LYS A 20 4.05 23.92 -23.08
N SER A 21 3.64 23.91 -24.37
CA SER A 21 2.47 23.14 -24.79
C SER A 21 2.66 21.64 -24.54
N ASP A 22 3.83 21.10 -24.86
CA ASP A 22 4.16 19.69 -24.62
C ASP A 22 4.18 19.38 -23.13
N ILE A 23 4.78 20.24 -22.31
CA ILE A 23 4.80 20.08 -20.86
C ILE A 23 3.39 20.10 -20.28
N MET A 24 2.56 21.02 -20.73
CA MET A 24 1.17 21.10 -20.28
C MET A 24 0.35 19.90 -20.70
N ASN A 25 0.60 19.36 -21.89
CA ASN A 25 -0.06 18.18 -22.37
C ASN A 25 0.34 16.96 -21.51
N ASP A 26 1.63 16.78 -21.24
CA ASP A 26 2.14 15.74 -20.38
C ASP A 26 1.58 15.88 -18.96
N TYR A 27 1.53 17.10 -18.45
CA TYR A 27 0.96 17.38 -17.15
C TYR A 27 -0.53 16.98 -17.08
N SER A 28 -1.29 17.32 -18.10
CA SER A 28 -2.71 16.97 -18.18
C SER A 28 -2.93 15.46 -18.24
N GLN A 29 -2.10 14.76 -19.02
CA GLN A 29 -2.18 13.30 -19.11
C GLN A 29 -1.84 12.64 -17.80
N LEU A 30 -0.79 13.09 -17.13
CA LEU A 30 -0.39 12.55 -15.84
C LEU A 30 -1.43 12.82 -14.75
N ARG A 31 -2.06 13.98 -14.77
CA ARG A 31 -3.16 14.27 -13.85
C ARG A 31 -4.35 13.34 -14.07
N LYS A 32 -4.68 13.09 -15.33
CA LYS A 32 -5.76 12.17 -15.69
C LYS A 32 -5.44 10.75 -15.21
N GLU A 33 -4.22 10.31 -15.49
CA GLU A 33 -3.75 8.99 -15.04
C GLU A 33 -3.78 8.88 -13.51
N LEU A 34 -3.33 9.91 -12.81
CA LEU A 34 -3.38 9.94 -11.36
C LEU A 34 -4.80 9.79 -10.82
N LYS A 35 -5.75 10.48 -11.43
CA LYS A 35 -7.16 10.39 -11.08
C LYS A 35 -7.71 8.99 -11.30
N GLU A 36 -7.39 8.37 -12.43
CA GLU A 36 -7.81 7.01 -12.75
C GLU A 36 -7.22 5.99 -11.78
N LEU A 37 -5.94 6.14 -11.44
CA LEU A 37 -5.27 5.24 -10.50
C LEU A 37 -5.84 5.36 -9.09
N ARG A 38 -6.14 6.58 -8.65
CA ARG A 38 -6.79 6.80 -7.34
C ARG A 38 -8.17 6.17 -7.29
N GLN A 39 -8.91 6.25 -8.39
CA GLN A 39 -10.22 5.63 -8.48
C GLN A 39 -10.12 4.10 -8.42
N LYS A 40 -9.18 3.52 -9.16
CA LYS A 40 -8.92 2.08 -9.10
C LYS A 40 -8.50 1.64 -7.69
N ARG A 41 -7.67 2.43 -7.03
CA ARG A 41 -7.27 2.14 -5.66
C ARG A 41 -8.45 2.14 -4.71
N ALA A 42 -9.34 3.12 -4.85
CA ALA A 42 -10.55 3.18 -4.03
C ALA A 42 -11.46 1.98 -4.27
N GLU A 43 -11.61 1.55 -5.51
CA GLU A 43 -12.39 0.35 -5.86
C GLU A 43 -11.79 -0.91 -5.23
N ILE A 44 -10.45 -1.04 -5.28
CA ILE A 44 -9.74 -2.16 -4.66
C ILE A 44 -9.90 -2.13 -3.14
N ASP A 45 -9.75 -0.97 -2.52
CA ASP A 45 -9.93 -0.82 -1.06
C ASP A 45 -11.35 -1.21 -0.64
N ASN A 46 -12.35 -0.81 -1.41
CA ASN A 46 -13.74 -1.19 -1.16
C ASN A 46 -13.93 -2.71 -1.29
N ARG A 47 -13.31 -3.32 -2.29
CA ARG A 47 -13.40 -4.78 -2.46
C ARG A 47 -12.73 -5.53 -1.31
N ILE A 48 -11.60 -5.04 -0.83
CA ILE A 48 -10.93 -5.60 0.34
C ILE A 48 -11.86 -5.56 1.55
N SER A 49 -12.50 -4.43 1.80
CA SER A 49 -13.48 -4.31 2.90
C SER A 49 -14.63 -5.30 2.77
N GLU A 50 -15.17 -5.45 1.58
CA GLU A 50 -16.26 -6.40 1.31
C GLU A 50 -15.85 -7.84 1.59
N VAL A 51 -14.65 -8.23 1.13
CA VAL A 51 -14.11 -9.57 1.34
C VAL A 51 -13.86 -9.84 2.83
N LEU A 52 -13.34 -8.85 3.56
CA LEU A 52 -13.17 -8.98 5.00
C LEU A 52 -14.50 -9.20 5.72
N ASP A 53 -15.53 -8.46 5.33
CA ASP A 53 -16.87 -8.62 5.90
C ASP A 53 -17.46 -10.01 5.58
N GLU A 54 -17.25 -10.50 4.37
CA GLU A 54 -17.68 -11.85 3.98
C GLU A 54 -16.96 -12.92 4.80
N LEU A 55 -15.64 -12.74 5.04
CA LEU A 55 -14.87 -13.67 5.87
C LEU A 55 -15.35 -13.67 7.30
N MET A 56 -15.68 -12.50 7.85
CA MET A 56 -16.25 -12.41 9.20
C MET A 56 -17.60 -13.12 9.29
N ASP A 57 -18.47 -12.95 8.31
CA ASP A 57 -19.77 -13.61 8.25
C ASP A 57 -19.62 -15.13 8.21
N LEU A 58 -18.72 -15.63 7.38
CA LEU A 58 -18.44 -17.08 7.30
C LEU A 58 -17.85 -17.61 8.61
N SER A 59 -16.98 -16.84 9.24
CA SER A 59 -16.40 -17.19 10.53
C SER A 59 -17.44 -17.33 11.63
N GLU A 60 -18.45 -16.44 11.64
CA GLU A 60 -19.55 -16.51 12.59
C GLU A 60 -20.39 -17.78 12.39
N ARG A 61 -20.62 -18.18 11.13
CA ARG A 61 -21.36 -19.39 10.81
C ARG A 61 -20.66 -20.65 11.29
N PHE A 62 -19.33 -20.63 11.33
CA PHE A 62 -18.50 -21.74 11.77
C PHE A 62 -17.88 -21.49 13.13
N ARG A 63 -18.62 -20.86 14.02
CA ARG A 63 -18.14 -20.42 15.34
C ARG A 63 -17.47 -21.51 16.16
N ASN A 64 -17.86 -22.77 16.00
CA ASN A 64 -17.29 -23.90 16.74
C ASN A 64 -15.95 -24.38 16.18
N THR A 65 -15.57 -23.96 14.97
CA THR A 65 -14.33 -24.36 14.35
C THR A 65 -13.23 -23.29 14.46
N ASN A 66 -13.59 -22.10 14.85
CA ASN A 66 -12.74 -20.92 15.06
C ASN A 66 -11.35 -21.04 14.41
N PRO A 67 -11.28 -20.97 13.09
CA PRO A 67 -10.04 -21.26 12.41
C PRO A 67 -9.03 -20.16 12.68
N MET A 68 -7.94 -20.53 13.34
CA MET A 68 -6.72 -19.73 13.28
C MET A 68 -6.04 -20.03 11.97
N PHE A 69 -5.60 -19.01 11.30
CA PHE A 69 -4.88 -19.14 10.03
C PHE A 69 -3.70 -18.19 10.01
N THR A 70 -2.81 -18.43 9.07
CA THR A 70 -1.67 -17.54 8.87
C THR A 70 -1.88 -16.72 7.61
N VAL A 71 -1.48 -15.46 7.67
CA VAL A 71 -1.45 -14.56 6.51
C VAL A 71 -0.05 -13.98 6.37
N GLU A 72 0.30 -13.66 5.15
CA GLU A 72 1.61 -13.09 4.84
C GLU A 72 1.44 -11.66 4.36
N TYR A 73 2.30 -10.75 4.86
CA TYR A 73 2.34 -9.35 4.43
C TYR A 73 3.76 -8.97 4.05
N GLU A 74 3.92 -8.43 2.85
CA GLU A 74 5.19 -7.88 2.43
C GLU A 74 5.32 -6.43 2.91
N LEU A 75 6.41 -6.12 3.59
CA LEU A 75 6.70 -4.78 4.09
C LEU A 75 7.37 -3.95 3.01
N LYS A 76 6.73 -2.86 2.64
CA LYS A 76 7.27 -1.88 1.71
C LYS A 76 8.22 -0.93 2.44
N GLU A 77 9.11 -0.28 1.69
CA GLU A 77 10.08 0.64 2.27
C GLU A 77 9.46 1.77 3.09
N ASN A 78 8.27 2.21 2.68
CA ASN A 78 7.55 3.30 3.35
C ASN A 78 6.65 2.84 4.50
N SER A 79 6.69 1.57 4.87
CA SER A 79 5.90 1.08 5.98
C SER A 79 6.38 1.69 7.30
N HIS A 80 5.45 2.12 8.14
CA HIS A 80 5.77 2.76 9.42
C HIS A 80 6.46 1.84 10.42
N ILE A 81 6.39 0.53 10.22
CA ILE A 81 7.02 -0.43 11.14
C ILE A 81 8.45 -0.81 10.73
N VAL A 82 8.88 -0.49 9.50
CA VAL A 82 10.23 -0.76 9.03
C VAL A 82 11.26 0.00 9.88
N GLY A 83 12.31 -0.68 10.30
CA GLY A 83 13.35 -0.13 11.17
C GLY A 83 13.03 -0.22 12.66
N LYS A 84 11.83 -0.63 13.02
CA LYS A 84 11.43 -0.82 14.42
C LYS A 84 11.47 -2.29 14.80
N SER A 85 11.70 -2.56 16.09
CA SER A 85 11.59 -3.92 16.61
C SER A 85 10.13 -4.30 16.81
N ILE A 86 9.87 -5.59 16.95
CA ILE A 86 8.51 -6.08 17.24
C ILE A 86 8.00 -5.45 18.53
N TYR A 87 8.85 -5.35 19.54
CA TYR A 87 8.50 -4.73 20.82
C TYR A 87 8.14 -3.25 20.64
N GLU A 88 8.93 -2.50 19.91
CA GLU A 88 8.67 -1.08 19.67
C GLU A 88 7.34 -0.82 18.95
N THR A 89 6.96 -1.72 18.05
CA THR A 89 5.69 -1.58 17.32
C THR A 89 4.48 -1.93 18.17
N LYS A 90 4.70 -2.65 19.29
CA LYS A 90 3.61 -3.20 20.11
C LYS A 90 2.58 -3.94 19.26
N PHE A 91 3.08 -4.78 18.38
CA PHE A 91 2.27 -5.42 17.34
C PHE A 91 1.10 -6.21 17.95
N TYR A 92 1.39 -7.07 18.92
CA TYR A 92 0.35 -7.86 19.59
C TYR A 92 -0.66 -6.97 20.32
N GLN A 93 -0.19 -5.97 21.05
CA GLN A 93 -1.05 -5.06 21.80
C GLN A 93 -1.97 -4.25 20.89
N ASN A 94 -1.48 -3.87 19.72
CA ASN A 94 -2.26 -3.07 18.76
C ASN A 94 -3.19 -3.90 17.89
N THR A 95 -2.84 -5.15 17.61
CA THR A 95 -3.61 -5.98 16.66
C THR A 95 -4.27 -7.20 17.28
N GLY A 96 -3.68 -7.74 18.33
CA GLY A 96 -4.09 -9.04 18.89
C GLY A 96 -3.52 -10.23 18.13
N ALA A 97 -2.73 -10.00 17.08
CA ALA A 97 -2.13 -11.05 16.26
C ALA A 97 -0.69 -11.33 16.69
N THR A 98 -0.22 -12.54 16.40
CA THR A 98 1.14 -12.96 16.73
C THR A 98 1.96 -13.13 15.46
N ILE A 99 3.16 -12.56 15.43
CA ILE A 99 4.10 -12.76 14.34
C ILE A 99 4.80 -14.10 14.57
N VAL A 100 4.59 -15.04 13.66
CA VAL A 100 5.15 -16.40 13.79
C VAL A 100 6.45 -16.56 13.03
N ALA A 101 6.67 -15.76 11.99
CA ALA A 101 7.89 -15.82 11.20
C ALA A 101 8.12 -14.53 10.42
N ILE A 102 9.37 -14.30 10.04
CA ILE A 102 9.76 -13.26 9.10
C ILE A 102 10.55 -13.94 7.99
N LYS A 103 10.12 -13.75 6.74
CA LYS A 103 10.85 -14.21 5.56
C LYS A 103 11.70 -13.06 5.04
N ARG A 104 13.01 -13.25 4.98
CA ARG A 104 13.96 -12.24 4.54
C ARG A 104 14.99 -12.88 3.62
N GLU A 105 15.08 -12.39 2.41
CA GLU A 105 16.07 -12.84 1.42
C GLU A 105 16.12 -14.36 1.29
N GLY A 106 14.95 -14.99 1.17
CA GLY A 106 14.82 -16.45 1.05
C GLY A 106 15.05 -17.24 2.31
N LYS A 107 15.32 -16.58 3.44
CA LYS A 107 15.49 -17.21 4.74
C LYS A 107 14.26 -16.98 5.62
N ILE A 108 13.99 -17.94 6.47
CA ILE A 108 12.86 -17.86 7.40
C ILE A 108 13.42 -17.70 8.83
N ILE A 109 13.00 -16.62 9.50
CA ILE A 109 13.27 -16.39 10.92
C ILE A 109 12.02 -16.83 11.65
N LEU A 110 12.08 -18.01 12.26
CA LEU A 110 10.94 -18.59 12.95
C LEU A 110 10.87 -18.06 14.39
N SER A 111 9.66 -17.74 14.84
CA SER A 111 9.41 -17.22 16.19
C SER A 111 10.35 -16.06 16.54
N PRO A 112 10.30 -14.95 15.78
CA PRO A 112 11.20 -13.82 16.02
C PRO A 112 10.96 -13.26 17.43
N GLY A 113 12.06 -12.94 18.11
CA GLY A 113 11.99 -12.35 19.44
C GLY A 113 11.56 -10.90 19.42
N PRO A 114 11.28 -10.31 20.60
CA PRO A 114 10.80 -8.93 20.69
C PRO A 114 11.80 -7.91 20.16
N ASP A 115 13.08 -8.23 20.14
CA ASP A 115 14.14 -7.34 19.66
C ASP A 115 14.37 -7.46 18.14
N ALA A 116 13.70 -8.41 17.48
CA ALA A 116 13.83 -8.55 16.04
C ALA A 116 13.26 -7.31 15.33
N LYS A 117 14.03 -6.77 14.41
CA LYS A 117 13.64 -5.55 13.66
C LYS A 117 13.05 -5.92 12.32
N PHE A 118 12.09 -5.14 11.89
CA PHE A 118 11.51 -5.25 10.56
C PHE A 118 12.41 -4.52 9.56
N CYS A 119 12.63 -5.15 8.40
CA CYS A 119 13.36 -4.54 7.30
C CYS A 119 12.45 -4.39 6.09
N ALA A 120 12.75 -3.41 5.25
CA ALA A 120 12.05 -3.27 3.98
C ALA A 120 12.21 -4.54 3.14
N GLY A 121 11.14 -4.99 2.51
CA GLY A 121 11.15 -6.22 1.72
C GLY A 121 10.91 -7.50 2.51
N ASP A 122 10.83 -7.41 3.84
CA ASP A 122 10.46 -8.57 4.66
C ASP A 122 9.02 -8.99 4.36
N THR A 123 8.78 -10.29 4.40
CA THR A 123 7.41 -10.82 4.43
C THR A 123 7.16 -11.34 5.83
N ILE A 124 6.22 -10.73 6.53
CA ILE A 124 5.84 -11.15 7.88
C ILE A 124 4.71 -12.18 7.80
N VAL A 125 4.85 -13.26 8.53
CA VAL A 125 3.84 -14.31 8.65
C VAL A 125 3.17 -14.15 9.99
N ILE A 126 1.86 -13.96 9.96
CA ILE A 126 1.07 -13.60 11.14
C ILE A 126 0.02 -14.67 11.37
N ALA A 127 -0.08 -15.16 12.60
CA ALA A 127 -1.19 -16.02 13.03
C ALA A 127 -2.30 -15.15 13.60
N CYS A 128 -3.49 -15.30 13.08
CA CYS A 128 -4.64 -14.52 13.52
C CYS A 128 -5.95 -15.25 13.23
N SER A 129 -7.03 -14.79 13.86
CA SER A 129 -8.38 -15.17 13.52
C SER A 129 -8.95 -14.15 12.54
N THR A 130 -10.11 -14.46 11.95
CA THR A 130 -10.77 -13.55 11.01
C THR A 130 -11.09 -12.19 11.65
N GLU A 131 -11.48 -12.18 12.91
CA GLU A 131 -11.80 -10.94 13.63
C GLU A 131 -10.59 -10.04 13.78
N ILE A 132 -9.43 -10.64 13.99
CA ILE A 132 -8.18 -9.93 14.20
C ILE A 132 -7.58 -9.46 12.87
N LEU A 133 -7.86 -10.16 11.78
CA LEU A 133 -7.32 -9.83 10.45
C LEU A 133 -7.59 -8.37 10.07
N LYS A 134 -8.78 -7.88 10.35
CA LYS A 134 -9.15 -6.49 10.06
C LYS A 134 -8.27 -5.49 10.81
N ARG A 135 -7.98 -5.76 12.08
CA ARG A 135 -7.08 -4.95 12.89
C ARG A 135 -5.66 -4.94 12.36
N VAL A 136 -5.20 -6.12 11.90
CA VAL A 136 -3.89 -6.26 11.29
C VAL A 136 -3.79 -5.42 10.02
N GLU A 137 -4.78 -5.50 9.14
CA GLU A 137 -4.84 -4.72 7.92
C GLU A 137 -4.81 -3.21 8.20
N GLU A 138 -5.59 -2.76 9.15
CA GLU A 138 -5.62 -1.35 9.55
C GLU A 138 -4.27 -0.90 10.12
N PHE A 139 -3.65 -1.73 10.95
CA PHE A 139 -2.37 -1.38 11.57
C PHE A 139 -1.23 -1.34 10.57
N ILE A 140 -1.12 -2.32 9.69
CA ILE A 140 -0.06 -2.38 8.67
C ILE A 140 -0.29 -1.33 7.59
N GLY A 141 -1.53 -1.03 7.28
CA GLY A 141 -1.89 -0.03 6.27
C GLY A 141 -1.66 1.41 6.68
N GLN A 142 -1.36 1.67 7.95
CA GLN A 142 -1.00 3.01 8.42
C GLN A 142 0.43 3.32 7.97
N SER A 143 0.59 4.35 7.20
CA SER A 143 1.90 4.76 6.67
C SER A 143 2.19 6.23 6.91
#